data_2dc064ad5184ed8639450393f7eade94
#
_entry.id   2dc064ad5184ed8639450393f7eade94
#
_cell.length_a   1.000
_cell.length_b   1.000
_cell.length_c   1.000
_cell.angle_alpha   90.00
_cell.angle_beta   90.00
_cell.angle_gamma   90.00
#
_symmetry.space_group_name_H-M   'P 1'
#
loop_
_entity.id
_entity.type
_entity.pdbx_description
1 polymer ?
#
loop_
_entity_poly.entity_id
_entity_poly.type
_entity_poly.pdbx_seq_one_letter_code
_entity_poly.pdbx_strand_id
1 'polypeptide(L)'
;ALARILASEPRVILLDEPFSALDGFLKWNLEMELADFLSDFSGPILWVSHDLGECFRSCRSVCIMDNGASLPVTDMETLVHHPATQCAARLVGLRNFLPGRRCEGGVRIDGWEMVLPLQAASEQVTVAVPESAIVLAREGYTARVCRVIRDLHDTVAVLRPVQDADAQLLRVVLPEGMAVAEGDVISFALLADQCLQWER
;
A
#
# COMPACT_ATOMS: atom_id res chain seq x y z
N ALA A 1 -26.52 9.61 16.67
CA ALA A 1 -26.62 8.13 16.70
C ALA A 1 -25.73 7.58 17.82
N LEU A 2 -24.44 7.98 17.91
CA LEU A 2 -23.43 7.45 18.84
C LEU A 2 -23.88 7.59 20.30
N ALA A 3 -24.22 8.80 20.76
CA ALA A 3 -24.67 9.07 22.13
C ALA A 3 -25.84 8.17 22.59
N ARG A 4 -26.71 7.75 21.69
CA ARG A 4 -27.81 6.83 21.99
C ARG A 4 -27.34 5.40 22.20
N ILE A 5 -26.37 4.96 21.40
CA ILE A 5 -25.74 3.62 21.55
C ILE A 5 -25.08 3.54 22.91
N LEU A 6 -24.37 4.58 23.30
CA LEU A 6 -23.62 4.65 24.54
C LEU A 6 -24.54 4.66 25.78
N ALA A 7 -25.63 5.41 25.71
CA ALA A 7 -26.62 5.48 26.79
C ALA A 7 -27.37 4.15 27.04
N SER A 8 -27.24 3.18 26.12
CA SER A 8 -27.86 1.84 26.28
C SER A 8 -26.96 0.84 26.99
N GLU A 9 -25.75 1.22 27.42
CA GLU A 9 -24.75 0.36 28.06
C GLU A 9 -24.56 -0.99 27.32
N PRO A 10 -24.15 -0.94 26.03
CA PRO A 10 -24.09 -2.15 25.22
C PRO A 10 -22.97 -3.08 25.69
N ARG A 11 -23.14 -4.39 25.51
CA ARG A 11 -22.10 -5.40 25.77
C ARG A 11 -21.10 -5.53 24.60
N VAL A 12 -21.49 -5.12 23.40
CA VAL A 12 -20.72 -5.18 22.15
C VAL A 12 -21.05 -3.94 21.34
N ILE A 13 -20.06 -3.33 20.72
CA ILE A 13 -20.22 -2.21 19.79
C ILE A 13 -19.90 -2.68 18.38
N LEU A 14 -20.80 -2.41 17.43
CA LEU A 14 -20.59 -2.64 16.00
C LEU A 14 -20.63 -1.29 15.30
N LEU A 15 -19.54 -0.94 14.62
CA LEU A 15 -19.41 0.28 13.84
C LEU A 15 -19.21 -0.10 12.36
N ASP A 16 -20.13 0.35 11.54
CA ASP A 16 -20.10 0.12 10.09
C ASP A 16 -19.93 1.47 9.39
N GLU A 17 -18.75 1.69 8.82
CA GLU A 17 -18.36 2.91 8.10
C GLU A 17 -18.75 4.21 8.87
N PRO A 18 -18.36 4.36 10.16
CA PRO A 18 -18.92 5.39 11.04
C PRO A 18 -18.68 6.83 10.58
N PHE A 19 -17.65 7.05 9.72
CA PHE A 19 -17.23 8.37 9.27
C PHE A 19 -17.34 8.59 7.76
N SER A 20 -17.88 7.65 7.00
CA SER A 20 -17.90 7.67 5.53
C SER A 20 -18.61 8.88 4.90
N ALA A 21 -19.52 9.52 5.63
CA ALA A 21 -20.31 10.68 5.16
C ALA A 21 -19.73 12.04 5.59
N LEU A 22 -18.53 12.07 6.20
CA LEU A 22 -17.95 13.27 6.78
C LEU A 22 -16.82 13.85 5.93
N ASP A 23 -16.68 15.17 5.95
CA ASP A 23 -15.47 15.83 5.43
C ASP A 23 -14.24 15.57 6.32
N GLY A 24 -13.04 15.74 5.77
CA GLY A 24 -11.82 15.34 6.44
C GLY A 24 -11.56 16.03 7.78
N PHE A 25 -11.98 17.29 7.97
CA PHE A 25 -11.77 18.02 9.21
C PHE A 25 -12.72 17.53 10.32
N LEU A 26 -13.99 17.39 9.98
CA LEU A 26 -15.00 16.90 10.91
C LEU A 26 -14.76 15.43 11.27
N LYS A 27 -14.34 14.64 10.29
CA LYS A 27 -13.93 13.24 10.47
C LYS A 27 -12.84 13.12 11.52
N TRP A 28 -11.75 13.88 11.39
CA TRP A 28 -10.63 13.83 12.34
C TRP A 28 -11.07 14.13 13.78
N ASN A 29 -11.86 15.18 13.99
CA ASN A 29 -12.33 15.56 15.32
C ASN A 29 -13.19 14.47 15.95
N LEU A 30 -14.14 13.91 15.17
CA LEU A 30 -15.02 12.86 15.65
C LEU A 30 -14.29 11.52 15.87
N GLU A 31 -13.26 11.21 15.09
CA GLU A 31 -12.39 10.06 15.36
C GLU A 31 -11.73 10.17 16.73
N MET A 32 -11.19 11.35 17.08
CA MET A 32 -10.57 11.56 18.37
C MET A 32 -11.56 11.43 19.52
N GLU A 33 -12.73 12.08 19.41
CA GLU A 33 -13.79 11.99 20.42
C GLU A 33 -14.29 10.55 20.60
N LEU A 34 -14.42 9.81 19.49
CA LEU A 34 -14.84 8.41 19.53
C LEU A 34 -13.75 7.52 20.15
N ALA A 35 -12.48 7.72 19.80
CA ALA A 35 -11.35 6.95 20.36
C ALA A 35 -11.25 7.14 21.88
N ASP A 36 -11.37 8.37 22.38
CA ASP A 36 -11.39 8.67 23.81
C ASP A 36 -12.53 7.93 24.50
N PHE A 37 -13.71 7.99 23.91
CA PHE A 37 -14.86 7.29 24.45
C PHE A 37 -14.69 5.75 24.46
N LEU A 38 -14.21 5.18 23.35
CA LEU A 38 -14.01 3.73 23.23
C LEU A 38 -12.90 3.21 24.14
N SER A 39 -11.99 4.08 24.60
CA SER A 39 -10.92 3.69 25.52
C SER A 39 -11.45 3.20 26.86
N ASP A 40 -12.60 3.73 27.31
CA ASP A 40 -13.27 3.36 28.56
C ASP A 40 -14.22 2.15 28.39
N PHE A 41 -14.47 1.72 27.16
CA PHE A 41 -15.36 0.59 26.90
C PHE A 41 -14.62 -0.73 27.05
N SER A 42 -15.09 -1.59 27.95
CA SER A 42 -14.44 -2.87 28.29
C SER A 42 -14.89 -4.06 27.40
N GLY A 43 -15.93 -3.86 26.59
CA GLY A 43 -16.48 -4.88 25.71
C GLY A 43 -15.78 -4.99 24.36
N PRO A 44 -16.10 -6.03 23.57
CA PRO A 44 -15.58 -6.14 22.21
C PRO A 44 -16.19 -5.08 21.29
N ILE A 45 -15.33 -4.55 20.40
CA ILE A 45 -15.69 -3.59 19.36
C ILE A 45 -15.36 -4.21 18.01
N LEU A 46 -16.32 -4.27 17.10
CA LEU A 46 -16.12 -4.60 15.71
C LEU A 46 -16.28 -3.35 14.87
N TRP A 47 -15.23 -2.98 14.15
CA TRP A 47 -15.18 -1.80 13.30
C TRP A 47 -15.01 -2.21 11.84
N VAL A 48 -15.93 -1.81 10.98
CA VAL A 48 -15.84 -2.01 9.53
C VAL A 48 -15.54 -0.66 8.89
N SER A 49 -14.47 -0.59 8.10
CA SER A 49 -14.09 0.58 7.33
C SER A 49 -13.28 0.19 6.08
N HIS A 50 -13.38 1.00 5.03
CA HIS A 50 -12.48 0.95 3.88
C HIS A 50 -11.25 1.88 4.03
N ASP A 51 -11.21 2.70 5.09
CA ASP A 51 -10.11 3.59 5.41
C ASP A 51 -9.15 2.90 6.38
N LEU A 52 -8.00 2.46 5.84
CA LEU A 52 -6.98 1.80 6.65
C LEU A 52 -6.43 2.72 7.75
N GLY A 53 -6.38 4.05 7.51
CA GLY A 53 -5.92 5.02 8.50
C GLY A 53 -6.80 5.05 9.74
N GLU A 54 -8.14 4.99 9.58
CA GLU A 54 -9.09 4.84 10.69
C GLU A 54 -8.80 3.56 11.50
N CYS A 55 -8.69 2.44 10.79
CA CYS A 55 -8.42 1.15 11.42
C CYS A 55 -7.08 1.16 12.17
N PHE A 56 -6.04 1.75 11.59
CA PHE A 56 -4.71 1.83 12.18
C PHE A 56 -4.71 2.63 13.49
N ARG A 57 -5.48 3.72 13.55
CA ARG A 57 -5.57 4.56 14.75
C ARG A 57 -6.44 3.96 15.86
N SER A 58 -7.46 3.17 15.47
CA SER A 58 -8.51 2.74 16.40
C SER A 58 -8.49 1.25 16.75
N CYS A 59 -7.86 0.42 15.91
CA CYS A 59 -7.89 -1.04 16.05
C CYS A 59 -6.50 -1.62 16.28
N ARG A 60 -6.41 -2.66 17.11
CA ARG A 60 -5.16 -3.42 17.30
C ARG A 60 -5.04 -4.58 16.34
N SER A 61 -6.16 -5.17 15.96
CA SER A 61 -6.23 -6.33 15.07
C SER A 61 -7.12 -6.02 13.89
N VAL A 62 -6.82 -6.61 12.75
CA VAL A 62 -7.53 -6.41 11.50
C VAL A 62 -7.81 -7.75 10.82
N CYS A 63 -8.99 -7.83 10.20
CA CYS A 63 -9.38 -8.92 9.33
C CYS A 63 -9.75 -8.33 7.97
N ILE A 64 -9.02 -8.71 6.93
CA ILE A 64 -9.29 -8.23 5.56
C ILE A 64 -10.37 -9.11 4.94
N MET A 65 -11.35 -8.47 4.28
CA MET A 65 -12.34 -9.13 3.45
C MET A 65 -11.92 -9.04 1.98
N ASP A 66 -11.76 -10.17 1.32
CA ASP A 66 -11.42 -10.25 -0.10
C ASP A 66 -12.32 -11.26 -0.82
N ASN A 67 -12.99 -10.83 -1.89
CA ASN A 67 -13.88 -11.67 -2.70
C ASN A 67 -14.92 -12.48 -1.88
N GLY A 68 -15.47 -11.87 -0.82
CA GLY A 68 -16.48 -12.49 0.04
C GLY A 68 -15.92 -13.46 1.08
N ALA A 69 -14.61 -13.58 1.20
CA ALA A 69 -13.95 -14.38 2.21
C ALA A 69 -13.14 -13.50 3.18
N SER A 70 -13.04 -13.91 4.44
CA SER A 70 -12.18 -13.27 5.43
C SER A 70 -10.78 -13.89 5.39
N LEU A 71 -9.76 -13.04 5.35
CA LEU A 71 -8.38 -13.48 5.58
C LEU A 71 -8.14 -13.70 7.08
N PRO A 72 -7.08 -14.43 7.46
CA PRO A 72 -6.71 -14.57 8.86
C PRO A 72 -6.55 -13.23 9.56
N VAL A 73 -6.98 -13.16 10.81
CA VAL A 73 -6.77 -11.97 11.65
C VAL A 73 -5.30 -11.75 11.88
N THR A 74 -4.83 -10.52 11.72
CA THR A 74 -3.46 -10.12 12.01
C THR A 74 -3.45 -8.81 12.81
N ASP A 75 -2.33 -8.44 13.39
CA ASP A 75 -2.16 -7.11 13.96
C ASP A 75 -1.88 -6.06 12.87
N MET A 76 -2.15 -4.80 13.19
CA MET A 76 -2.01 -3.70 12.23
C MET A 76 -0.57 -3.46 11.79
N GLU A 77 0.40 -3.65 12.67
CA GLU A 77 1.82 -3.45 12.38
C GLU A 77 2.32 -4.50 11.38
N THR A 78 1.98 -5.77 11.62
CA THR A 78 2.26 -6.87 10.69
C THR A 78 1.59 -6.64 9.33
N LEU A 79 0.34 -6.17 9.31
CA LEU A 79 -0.34 -5.85 8.04
C LEU A 79 0.41 -4.79 7.24
N VAL A 80 0.86 -3.72 7.87
CA VAL A 80 1.50 -2.59 7.19
C VAL A 80 2.88 -2.97 6.66
N HIS A 81 3.67 -3.69 7.45
CA HIS A 81 5.07 -3.99 7.10
C HIS A 81 5.25 -5.33 6.38
N HIS A 82 4.38 -6.31 6.65
CA HIS A 82 4.49 -7.67 6.14
C HIS A 82 3.13 -8.21 5.65
N PRO A 83 2.47 -7.55 4.69
CA PRO A 83 1.17 -7.98 4.19
C PRO A 83 1.25 -9.39 3.59
N ALA A 84 0.44 -10.30 4.12
CA ALA A 84 0.49 -11.72 3.74
C ALA A 84 0.01 -12.00 2.30
N THR A 85 -0.77 -11.10 1.72
CA THR A 85 -1.34 -11.27 0.37
C THR A 85 -1.19 -10.00 -0.47
N GLN A 86 -1.32 -10.14 -1.80
CA GLN A 86 -1.33 -8.98 -2.70
C GLN A 86 -2.52 -8.05 -2.41
N CYS A 87 -3.67 -8.59 -2.00
CA CYS A 87 -4.83 -7.79 -1.59
C CYS A 87 -4.47 -6.92 -0.38
N ALA A 88 -3.90 -7.51 0.66
CA ALA A 88 -3.40 -6.80 1.83
C ALA A 88 -2.39 -5.70 1.45
N ALA A 89 -1.43 -6.03 0.60
CA ALA A 89 -0.42 -5.10 0.12
C ALA A 89 -1.02 -3.90 -0.64
N ARG A 90 -2.07 -4.12 -1.43
CA ARG A 90 -2.80 -3.02 -2.10
C ARG A 90 -3.54 -2.12 -1.11
N LEU A 91 -4.12 -2.70 -0.07
CA LEU A 91 -4.81 -1.94 0.98
C LEU A 91 -3.84 -1.05 1.76
N VAL A 92 -2.64 -1.53 2.08
CA VAL A 92 -1.60 -0.70 2.75
C VAL A 92 -0.92 0.32 1.82
N GLY A 93 -1.41 0.45 0.59
CA GLY A 93 -1.00 1.53 -0.31
C GLY A 93 0.08 1.16 -1.32
N LEU A 94 0.56 -0.08 -1.38
CA LEU A 94 1.50 -0.47 -2.43
C LEU A 94 0.82 -0.38 -3.81
N ARG A 95 1.55 0.18 -4.78
CA ARG A 95 1.03 0.47 -6.12
C ARG A 95 1.77 -0.25 -7.24
N ASN A 96 3.04 -0.56 -7.06
CA ASN A 96 3.86 -1.21 -8.05
C ASN A 96 3.86 -2.72 -7.83
N PHE A 97 3.17 -3.46 -8.68
CA PHE A 97 3.13 -4.92 -8.68
C PHE A 97 3.65 -5.42 -10.02
N LEU A 98 4.83 -5.99 -10.02
CA LEU A 98 5.55 -6.42 -11.24
C LEU A 98 5.56 -7.95 -11.31
N PRO A 99 5.15 -8.56 -12.43
CA PRO A 99 5.34 -9.98 -12.64
C PRO A 99 6.82 -10.30 -12.78
N GLY A 100 7.23 -11.43 -12.23
CA GLY A 100 8.62 -11.87 -12.31
C GLY A 100 8.75 -13.38 -12.30
N ARG A 101 9.95 -13.86 -12.65
CA ARG A 101 10.30 -15.28 -12.70
C ARG A 101 11.62 -15.51 -11.96
N ARG A 102 11.65 -16.63 -11.24
CA ARG A 102 12.90 -17.05 -10.59
C ARG A 102 13.98 -17.33 -11.65
N CYS A 103 15.17 -16.81 -11.40
CA CYS A 103 16.33 -17.04 -12.26
C CYS A 103 17.59 -17.19 -11.40
N GLU A 104 18.71 -17.47 -12.05
CA GLU A 104 20.02 -17.40 -11.38
C GLU A 104 20.28 -15.96 -10.91
N GLY A 105 20.60 -15.80 -9.64
CA GLY A 105 20.81 -14.50 -9.00
C GLY A 105 19.58 -13.83 -8.43
N GLY A 106 18.35 -14.43 -8.55
CA GLY A 106 17.15 -13.88 -7.90
C GLY A 106 15.87 -13.98 -8.71
N VAL A 107 15.16 -12.88 -8.85
CA VAL A 107 13.91 -12.74 -9.61
C VAL A 107 14.12 -11.77 -10.76
N ARG A 108 13.93 -12.23 -11.99
CA ARG A 108 13.88 -11.40 -13.19
C ARG A 108 12.46 -10.82 -13.33
N ILE A 109 12.36 -9.51 -13.46
CA ILE A 109 11.09 -8.82 -13.67
C ILE A 109 10.71 -8.86 -15.15
N ASP A 110 9.49 -9.33 -15.43
CA ASP A 110 8.99 -9.45 -16.82
C ASP A 110 8.87 -8.08 -17.48
N GLY A 111 9.41 -7.96 -18.69
CA GLY A 111 9.42 -6.71 -19.46
C GLY A 111 10.42 -5.65 -19.01
N TRP A 112 11.12 -5.89 -17.91
CA TRP A 112 12.20 -5.03 -17.41
C TRP A 112 13.53 -5.77 -17.45
N GLU A 113 14.60 -5.09 -17.85
CA GLU A 113 15.95 -5.66 -17.75
C GLU A 113 16.49 -5.58 -16.32
N MET A 114 15.69 -6.12 -15.38
CA MET A 114 15.99 -6.08 -13.95
C MET A 114 16.01 -7.49 -13.36
N VAL A 115 17.06 -7.77 -12.58
CA VAL A 115 17.14 -8.94 -11.72
C VAL A 115 17.28 -8.46 -10.28
N LEU A 116 16.30 -8.78 -9.46
CA LEU A 116 16.31 -8.42 -8.04
C LEU A 116 16.85 -9.61 -7.23
N PRO A 117 17.76 -9.40 -6.29
CA PRO A 117 18.34 -10.47 -5.46
C PRO A 117 17.35 -10.95 -4.39
N LEU A 118 16.18 -11.44 -4.83
CA LEU A 118 15.12 -11.97 -4.01
C LEU A 118 15.13 -13.51 -4.06
N GLN A 119 14.86 -14.14 -2.92
CA GLN A 119 14.72 -15.60 -2.86
C GLN A 119 13.27 -15.99 -3.13
N ALA A 120 12.98 -16.41 -4.36
CA ALA A 120 11.64 -16.85 -4.74
C ALA A 120 11.46 -18.35 -4.46
N ALA A 121 10.39 -18.69 -3.74
CA ALA A 121 10.02 -20.09 -3.47
C ALA A 121 9.42 -20.77 -4.72
N SER A 122 8.69 -20.03 -5.56
CA SER A 122 8.04 -20.51 -6.78
C SER A 122 8.71 -19.97 -8.05
N GLU A 123 8.42 -20.60 -9.21
CA GLU A 123 8.96 -20.21 -10.51
C GLU A 123 8.42 -18.85 -10.97
N GLN A 124 7.13 -18.59 -10.68
CA GLN A 124 6.46 -17.33 -11.02
C GLN A 124 6.04 -16.60 -9.76
N VAL A 125 6.35 -15.33 -9.70
CA VAL A 125 6.04 -14.47 -8.55
C VAL A 125 5.49 -13.12 -9.00
N THR A 126 4.78 -12.47 -8.12
CA THR A 126 4.51 -11.04 -8.21
C THR A 126 5.38 -10.33 -7.20
N VAL A 127 6.17 -9.36 -7.65
CA VAL A 127 7.01 -8.53 -6.79
C VAL A 127 6.31 -7.18 -6.60
N ALA A 128 6.08 -6.79 -5.35
CA ALA A 128 5.67 -5.42 -5.05
C ALA A 128 6.90 -4.58 -4.71
N VAL A 129 6.99 -3.44 -5.36
CA VAL A 129 8.06 -2.46 -5.17
C VAL A 129 7.46 -1.23 -4.50
N PRO A 130 7.71 -1.01 -3.19
CA PRO A 130 7.31 0.23 -2.53
C PRO A 130 7.90 1.45 -3.25
N GLU A 131 7.18 2.56 -3.29
CA GLU A 131 7.71 3.79 -3.89
C GLU A 131 8.98 4.27 -3.18
N SER A 132 9.09 4.04 -1.87
CA SER A 132 10.29 4.30 -1.05
C SER A 132 11.51 3.44 -1.43
N ALA A 133 11.28 2.27 -2.04
CA ALA A 133 12.35 1.39 -2.49
C ALA A 133 12.97 1.83 -3.83
N ILE A 134 12.40 2.83 -4.49
CA ILE A 134 12.86 3.35 -5.77
C ILE A 134 13.68 4.60 -5.52
N VAL A 135 14.99 4.51 -5.74
CA VAL A 135 15.91 5.62 -5.52
C VAL A 135 16.42 6.11 -6.88
N LEU A 136 16.15 7.38 -7.20
CA LEU A 136 16.71 7.97 -8.41
C LEU A 136 18.22 8.08 -8.29
N ALA A 137 18.94 7.61 -9.30
CA ALA A 137 20.39 7.49 -9.31
C ALA A 137 20.96 7.89 -10.67
N ARG A 138 22.27 8.16 -10.72
CA ARG A 138 22.95 8.43 -12.01
C ARG A 138 23.21 7.16 -12.80
N GLU A 139 23.35 6.04 -12.09
CA GLU A 139 23.60 4.72 -12.65
C GLU A 139 22.54 3.75 -12.10
N GLY A 140 22.19 2.74 -12.89
CA GLY A 140 21.19 1.74 -12.52
C GLY A 140 20.27 1.37 -13.65
N TYR A 141 19.03 1.00 -13.33
CA TYR A 141 18.01 0.72 -14.32
C TYR A 141 17.53 2.01 -14.99
N THR A 142 17.25 1.94 -16.29
CA THR A 142 16.80 3.10 -17.08
C THR A 142 15.35 2.93 -17.52
N ALA A 143 14.60 4.02 -17.45
CA ALA A 143 13.22 4.03 -17.89
C ALA A 143 12.84 5.37 -18.53
N ARG A 144 11.87 5.31 -19.42
CA ARG A 144 11.23 6.48 -20.00
C ARG A 144 10.06 6.94 -19.15
N VAL A 145 9.98 8.23 -18.90
CA VAL A 145 8.85 8.87 -18.25
C VAL A 145 7.68 8.93 -19.23
N CYS A 146 6.61 8.20 -18.95
CA CYS A 146 5.39 8.18 -19.77
C CYS A 146 4.40 9.25 -19.34
N ARG A 147 4.38 9.59 -18.06
CA ARG A 147 3.47 10.59 -17.50
C ARG A 147 4.08 11.20 -16.25
N VAL A 148 3.81 12.48 -16.03
CA VAL A 148 4.08 13.17 -14.76
C VAL A 148 2.75 13.61 -14.16
N ILE A 149 2.47 13.18 -12.95
CA ILE A 149 1.23 13.49 -12.22
C ILE A 149 1.62 14.36 -11.03
N ARG A 150 1.05 15.55 -10.98
CA ARG A 150 1.21 16.46 -9.83
C ARG A 150 0.00 16.28 -8.92
N ASP A 151 0.27 15.88 -7.71
CA ASP A 151 -0.73 15.77 -6.64
C ASP A 151 -0.53 16.90 -5.61
N LEU A 152 -1.37 16.95 -4.60
CA LEU A 152 -1.37 18.02 -3.60
C LEU A 152 -0.01 18.15 -2.86
N HIS A 153 0.62 17.03 -2.58
CA HIS A 153 1.86 16.95 -1.79
C HIS A 153 3.05 16.39 -2.57
N ASP A 154 2.78 15.62 -3.64
CA ASP A 154 3.79 14.86 -4.33
C ASP A 154 3.74 15.07 -5.85
N THR A 155 4.87 14.85 -6.49
CA THR A 155 4.94 14.69 -7.94
C THR A 155 5.33 13.25 -8.25
N VAL A 156 4.52 12.57 -9.03
CA VAL A 156 4.69 11.16 -9.38
C VAL A 156 5.05 11.04 -10.85
N ALA A 157 6.13 10.33 -11.16
CA ALA A 157 6.43 9.88 -12.51
C ALA A 157 5.96 8.44 -12.72
N VAL A 158 5.36 8.19 -13.87
CA VAL A 158 5.01 6.85 -14.35
C VAL A 158 6.05 6.44 -15.37
N LEU A 159 6.76 5.36 -15.09
CA LEU A 159 7.91 4.91 -15.84
C LEU A 159 7.58 3.65 -16.65
N ARG A 160 8.20 3.54 -17.80
CA ARG A 160 8.19 2.37 -18.68
C ARG A 160 9.63 2.00 -19.01
N PRO A 161 9.97 0.70 -19.10
CA PRO A 161 11.29 0.30 -19.59
C PRO A 161 11.47 0.80 -21.04
N VAL A 162 12.71 1.12 -21.39
CA VAL A 162 13.02 1.67 -22.73
C VAL A 162 12.81 0.59 -23.81
N GLN A 163 13.02 -0.67 -23.46
CA GLN A 163 13.07 -1.79 -24.39
C GLN A 163 11.71 -2.44 -24.65
N ASP A 164 10.75 -2.35 -23.73
CA ASP A 164 9.46 -3.04 -23.83
C ASP A 164 8.29 -2.07 -23.57
N ALA A 165 7.50 -1.85 -24.62
CA ALA A 165 6.36 -0.94 -24.57
C ALA A 165 5.15 -1.53 -23.83
N ASP A 166 5.08 -2.85 -23.72
CA ASP A 166 3.94 -3.57 -23.10
C ASP A 166 4.22 -3.97 -21.64
N ALA A 167 5.41 -3.70 -21.15
CA ALA A 167 5.77 -3.99 -19.76
C ALA A 167 4.90 -3.25 -18.76
N GLN A 168 4.71 -3.85 -17.59
CA GLN A 168 4.02 -3.23 -16.46
C GLN A 168 4.71 -1.91 -16.08
N LEU A 169 3.91 -0.87 -15.90
CA LEU A 169 4.43 0.46 -15.53
C LEU A 169 4.90 0.48 -14.08
N LEU A 170 5.92 1.30 -13.82
CA LEU A 170 6.45 1.55 -12.49
C LEU A 170 6.14 3.00 -12.09
N ARG A 171 5.58 3.18 -10.92
CA ARG A 171 5.25 4.48 -10.35
C ARG A 171 6.32 4.87 -9.33
N VAL A 172 6.85 6.10 -9.43
CA VAL A 172 7.86 6.65 -8.53
C VAL A 172 7.48 8.05 -8.06
N VAL A 173 7.66 8.32 -6.78
CA VAL A 173 7.54 9.68 -6.25
C VAL A 173 8.86 10.41 -6.52
N LEU A 174 8.76 11.57 -7.16
CA LEU A 174 9.92 12.39 -7.46
C LEU A 174 10.33 13.21 -6.23
N PRO A 175 11.63 13.37 -5.96
CA PRO A 175 12.11 14.28 -4.93
C PRO A 175 11.61 15.71 -5.16
N GLU A 176 11.38 16.43 -4.08
CA GLU A 176 10.97 17.83 -4.14
C GLU A 176 11.97 18.68 -4.96
N GLY A 177 11.44 19.52 -5.84
CA GLY A 177 12.26 20.37 -6.72
C GLY A 177 12.85 19.67 -7.94
N MET A 178 12.64 18.36 -8.10
CA MET A 178 13.09 17.67 -9.30
C MET A 178 12.15 17.93 -10.48
N ALA A 179 12.66 18.55 -11.52
CA ALA A 179 11.94 18.77 -12.77
C ALA A 179 12.19 17.59 -13.73
N VAL A 180 11.12 16.89 -14.06
CA VAL A 180 11.11 15.78 -15.03
C VAL A 180 9.94 16.01 -15.99
N ALA A 181 10.14 15.76 -17.27
CA ALA A 181 9.11 15.88 -18.31
C ALA A 181 8.76 14.51 -18.92
N GLU A 182 7.58 14.44 -19.52
CA GLU A 182 7.20 13.27 -20.33
C GLU A 182 8.18 13.10 -21.50
N GLY A 183 8.64 11.88 -21.72
CA GLY A 183 9.64 11.54 -22.71
C GLY A 183 11.06 11.48 -22.18
N ASP A 184 11.35 12.08 -21.03
CA ASP A 184 12.66 12.01 -20.41
C ASP A 184 13.05 10.55 -20.09
N VAL A 185 14.34 10.28 -20.12
CA VAL A 185 14.90 9.00 -19.64
C VAL A 185 15.59 9.26 -18.31
N ILE A 186 15.17 8.53 -17.31
CA ILE A 186 15.75 8.62 -15.96
C ILE A 186 16.37 7.30 -15.54
N SER A 187 17.35 7.38 -14.66
CA SER A 187 17.97 6.21 -14.07
C SER A 187 17.61 6.08 -12.59
N PHE A 188 17.43 4.85 -12.12
CA PHE A 188 17.06 4.56 -10.74
C PHE A 188 17.67 3.23 -10.27
N ALA A 189 17.78 3.08 -8.97
CA ALA A 189 18.11 1.83 -8.28
C ALA A 189 16.90 1.34 -7.48
N LEU A 190 16.84 0.05 -7.20
CA LEU A 190 15.85 -0.56 -6.34
C LEU A 190 16.51 -1.11 -5.08
N LEU A 191 15.92 -0.78 -3.93
CA LEU A 191 16.28 -1.38 -2.64
C LEU A 191 15.54 -2.71 -2.53
N ALA A 192 16.19 -3.79 -2.94
CA ALA A 192 15.56 -5.10 -3.06
C ALA A 192 15.11 -5.68 -1.71
N ASP A 193 15.75 -5.31 -0.61
CA ASP A 193 15.42 -5.67 0.76
C ASP A 193 14.09 -5.11 1.24
N GLN A 194 13.59 -4.06 0.57
CA GLN A 194 12.26 -3.47 0.84
C GLN A 194 11.16 -4.03 -0.06
N CYS A 195 11.51 -4.82 -1.08
CA CYS A 195 10.55 -5.41 -1.99
C CYS A 195 9.88 -6.64 -1.35
N LEU A 196 8.59 -6.80 -1.62
CA LEU A 196 7.79 -7.94 -1.18
C LEU A 196 7.46 -8.84 -2.37
N GLN A 197 7.19 -10.13 -2.12
CA GLN A 197 6.84 -11.05 -3.18
C GLN A 197 5.82 -12.09 -2.74
N TRP A 198 4.98 -12.52 -3.68
CA TRP A 198 4.00 -13.60 -3.51
C TRP A 198 4.04 -14.53 -4.72
N GLU A 199 3.67 -15.75 -4.50
CA GLU A 199 3.43 -16.72 -5.57
C GLU A 199 2.31 -16.22 -6.50
N ARG A 200 2.43 -16.54 -7.78
CA ARG A 200 1.49 -16.11 -8.81
C ARG A 200 0.63 -17.28 -9.27
#